data_43bf836e8e053c1c7b37852844bb91ce
#
_entry.id   43bf836e8e053c1c7b37852844bb91ce
#
_cell.length_a   1.000
_cell.length_b   1.000
_cell.length_c   1.000
_cell.angle_alpha   90.00
_cell.angle_beta   90.00
_cell.angle_gamma   90.00
#
_symmetry.space_group_name_H-M   'P 1'
#
loop_
_entity.id
_entity.type
_entity.pdbx_description
1 polymer ?
#
loop_
_entity_poly.entity_id
_entity_poly.type
_entity_poly.pdbx_seq_one_letter_code
_entity_poly.pdbx_strand_id
1 'polypeptide(L)'
;DFYLGSSDAARNKASFDLLHSHKEEIEEELGITLTWERANQYKASWISYEQKDMSIVNETDWPRMAKFHAEWSDAICNAVLPYLQSGDEQERRLSEIAGILREWTVIRKEVKENLAKCNRTLTRFTTEQMSEIFPDIPGAPSGWGTDNHYFYEIVNRTGDKIHIQLALSARNATEDFRNLCDRVRALSFVRPRKDGWKWWTVFRTESVSIGETIEKAEI
;
A
#
# COMPACT_ATOMS: atom_id res chain seq x y z
N ASP A 1 1.69 28.72 -0.70
CA ASP A 1 1.78 27.32 -1.14
C ASP A 1 2.17 26.43 0.03
N PHE A 2 1.51 25.28 0.17
CA PHE A 2 1.96 24.18 1.01
C PHE A 2 2.73 23.20 0.12
N TYR A 3 4.01 23.03 0.39
CA TYR A 3 4.96 22.35 -0.49
C TYR A 3 5.33 20.96 0.05
N LEU A 4 5.02 19.92 -0.70
CA LEU A 4 5.38 18.52 -0.43
C LEU A 4 6.66 18.18 -1.23
N GLY A 5 7.84 18.44 -0.66
CA GLY A 5 9.10 18.43 -1.41
C GLY A 5 10.28 17.82 -0.65
N SER A 6 10.19 16.55 -0.26
CA SER A 6 11.33 15.79 0.25
C SER A 6 12.24 15.30 -0.89
N SER A 7 13.38 14.69 -0.57
CA SER A 7 14.26 14.05 -1.55
C SER A 7 13.62 12.82 -2.24
N ASP A 8 12.60 12.23 -1.61
CA ASP A 8 11.87 11.05 -2.10
C ASP A 8 10.62 11.48 -2.88
N ALA A 9 10.70 11.41 -4.21
CA ALA A 9 9.57 11.75 -5.08
C ALA A 9 8.35 10.85 -4.88
N ALA A 10 8.54 9.56 -4.60
CA ALA A 10 7.43 8.62 -4.40
C ALA A 10 6.68 8.95 -3.11
N ARG A 11 7.41 9.27 -2.02
CA ARG A 11 6.82 9.72 -0.76
C ARG A 11 6.03 11.03 -0.93
N ASN A 12 6.59 12.01 -1.66
CA ASN A 12 5.89 13.27 -1.92
C ASN A 12 4.57 13.06 -2.65
N LYS A 13 4.55 12.17 -3.67
CA LYS A 13 3.33 11.83 -4.41
C LYS A 13 2.32 11.07 -3.55
N ALA A 14 2.77 10.13 -2.73
CA ALA A 14 1.91 9.39 -1.81
C ALA A 14 1.27 10.32 -0.76
N SER A 15 2.04 11.26 -0.20
CA SER A 15 1.53 12.27 0.73
C SER A 15 0.51 13.19 0.05
N PHE A 16 0.76 13.60 -1.19
CA PHE A 16 -0.21 14.39 -1.96
C PHE A 16 -1.50 13.59 -2.21
N ASP A 17 -1.40 12.35 -2.68
CA ASP A 17 -2.55 11.51 -2.98
C ASP A 17 -3.40 11.25 -1.72
N LEU A 18 -2.74 11.07 -0.56
CA LEU A 18 -3.41 10.96 0.75
C LEU A 18 -4.19 12.24 1.10
N LEU A 19 -3.54 13.40 1.06
CA LEU A 19 -4.21 14.67 1.34
C LEU A 19 -5.34 14.95 0.33
N HIS A 20 -5.13 14.65 -0.95
CA HIS A 20 -6.14 14.85 -1.99
C HIS A 20 -7.36 13.94 -1.81
N SER A 21 -7.21 12.76 -1.19
CA SER A 21 -8.35 11.91 -0.85
C SER A 21 -9.25 12.51 0.25
N HIS A 22 -8.74 13.48 1.00
CA HIS A 22 -9.44 14.25 2.05
C HIS A 22 -9.64 15.73 1.66
N LYS A 23 -9.65 16.00 0.35
CA LYS A 23 -9.74 17.36 -0.18
C LYS A 23 -10.97 18.09 0.34
N GLU A 24 -12.12 17.43 0.31
CA GLU A 24 -13.40 18.06 0.68
C GLU A 24 -13.41 18.44 2.15
N GLU A 25 -12.93 17.58 3.04
CA GLU A 25 -12.85 17.83 4.48
C GLU A 25 -11.86 18.97 4.80
N ILE A 26 -10.71 18.99 4.12
CA ILE A 26 -9.68 20.03 4.30
C ILE A 26 -10.21 21.38 3.81
N GLU A 27 -10.86 21.45 2.66
CA GLU A 27 -11.44 22.68 2.11
C GLU A 27 -12.61 23.17 2.95
N GLU A 28 -13.43 22.27 3.52
CA GLU A 28 -14.51 22.62 4.46
C GLU A 28 -13.95 23.21 5.76
N GLU A 29 -12.93 22.63 6.35
CA GLU A 29 -12.28 23.12 7.57
C GLU A 29 -11.67 24.51 7.37
N LEU A 30 -11.04 24.74 6.20
CA LEU A 30 -10.44 26.04 5.84
C LEU A 30 -11.45 27.08 5.37
N GLY A 31 -12.66 26.64 4.99
CA GLY A 31 -13.70 27.50 4.43
C GLY A 31 -13.36 28.11 3.06
N ILE A 32 -12.44 27.50 2.30
CA ILE A 32 -11.94 27.98 1.01
C ILE A 32 -11.69 26.84 0.04
N THR A 33 -11.69 27.13 -1.25
CA THR A 33 -11.28 26.19 -2.30
C THR A 33 -9.80 26.34 -2.60
N LEU A 34 -9.09 25.21 -2.67
CA LEU A 34 -7.65 25.14 -2.90
C LEU A 34 -7.33 24.73 -4.35
N THR A 35 -6.15 25.11 -4.80
CA THR A 35 -5.56 24.56 -6.03
C THR A 35 -4.65 23.39 -5.67
N TRP A 36 -4.92 22.21 -6.24
CA TRP A 36 -4.21 20.97 -5.97
C TRP A 36 -3.37 20.57 -7.17
N GLU A 37 -2.04 20.57 -7.04
CA GLU A 37 -1.13 20.24 -8.11
C GLU A 37 -0.23 19.06 -7.73
N ARG A 38 -0.55 17.88 -8.27
CA ARG A 38 0.30 16.68 -8.11
C ARG A 38 1.65 16.83 -8.83
N ALA A 39 1.68 17.60 -9.93
CA ALA A 39 2.88 17.95 -10.70
C ALA A 39 3.77 16.72 -11.03
N ASN A 40 3.24 15.79 -11.82
CA ASN A 40 3.89 14.50 -12.11
C ASN A 40 5.28 14.63 -12.79
N GLN A 41 5.54 15.75 -13.44
CA GLN A 41 6.83 16.07 -14.07
C GLN A 41 7.90 16.53 -13.07
N TYR A 42 7.54 16.83 -11.83
CA TYR A 42 8.45 17.27 -10.77
C TYR A 42 8.50 16.25 -9.62
N LYS A 43 9.54 16.32 -8.79
CA LYS A 43 9.62 15.52 -7.56
C LYS A 43 8.61 15.94 -6.50
N ALA A 44 8.31 17.23 -6.46
CA ALA A 44 7.40 17.83 -5.49
C ALA A 44 5.93 17.85 -5.98
N SER A 45 5.04 18.11 -5.05
CA SER A 45 3.62 18.46 -5.27
C SER A 45 3.28 19.64 -4.38
N TRP A 46 2.24 20.37 -4.70
CA TRP A 46 1.83 21.52 -3.86
C TRP A 46 0.33 21.72 -3.82
N ILE A 47 -0.11 22.38 -2.75
CA ILE A 47 -1.47 22.82 -2.50
C ILE A 47 -1.39 24.32 -2.29
N SER A 48 -2.15 25.09 -3.04
CA SER A 48 -2.06 26.55 -3.01
C SER A 48 -3.41 27.23 -2.86
N TYR A 49 -3.35 28.42 -2.29
CA TYR A 49 -4.43 29.38 -2.25
C TYR A 49 -3.89 30.74 -2.64
N GLU A 50 -4.56 31.41 -3.56
CA GLU A 50 -4.16 32.73 -4.07
C GLU A 50 -5.09 33.83 -3.58
N GLN A 51 -4.53 34.83 -2.89
CA GLN A 51 -5.21 36.04 -2.49
C GLN A 51 -4.98 37.12 -3.55
N LYS A 52 -6.04 37.59 -4.24
CA LYS A 52 -5.95 38.43 -5.43
C LYS A 52 -6.08 39.93 -5.17
N ASP A 53 -6.46 40.34 -3.97
CA ASP A 53 -6.75 41.74 -3.61
C ASP A 53 -5.55 42.49 -3.00
N MET A 54 -4.34 41.92 -3.14
CA MET A 54 -3.08 42.50 -2.64
C MET A 54 -2.00 42.43 -3.71
N SER A 55 -1.09 43.41 -3.69
CA SER A 55 0.00 43.49 -4.66
C SER A 55 1.35 43.75 -3.99
N ILE A 56 2.36 42.96 -4.34
CA ILE A 56 3.72 43.09 -3.81
C ILE A 56 4.38 44.43 -4.19
N VAL A 57 3.93 45.05 -5.27
CA VAL A 57 4.43 46.40 -5.69
C VAL A 57 3.79 47.52 -4.93
N ASN A 58 2.74 47.28 -4.14
CA ASN A 58 2.10 48.25 -3.31
C ASN A 58 2.52 48.06 -1.85
N GLU A 59 3.42 48.90 -1.35
CA GLU A 59 3.95 48.79 0.02
C GLU A 59 2.87 48.89 1.10
N THR A 60 1.74 49.50 0.84
CA THR A 60 0.61 49.58 1.79
C THR A 60 -0.06 48.22 2.01
N ASP A 61 0.12 47.26 1.11
CA ASP A 61 -0.42 45.91 1.23
C ASP A 61 0.50 44.98 2.05
N TRP A 62 1.77 45.32 2.23
CA TRP A 62 2.75 44.44 2.89
C TRP A 62 2.36 43.97 4.29
N PRO A 63 1.82 44.84 5.18
CA PRO A 63 1.35 44.37 6.49
C PRO A 63 0.22 43.34 6.39
N ARG A 64 -0.72 43.52 5.43
CA ARG A 64 -1.80 42.58 5.16
C ARG A 64 -1.28 41.29 4.58
N MET A 65 -0.31 41.34 3.67
CA MET A 65 0.34 40.17 3.09
C MET A 65 1.08 39.36 4.15
N ALA A 66 1.85 40.03 5.02
CA ALA A 66 2.55 39.36 6.11
C ALA A 66 1.59 38.65 7.08
N LYS A 67 0.50 39.33 7.44
CA LYS A 67 -0.57 38.77 8.27
C LYS A 67 -1.21 37.56 7.58
N PHE A 68 -1.59 37.69 6.31
CA PHE A 68 -2.18 36.62 5.51
C PHE A 68 -1.26 35.39 5.47
N HIS A 69 0.04 35.59 5.20
CA HIS A 69 1.00 34.47 5.13
C HIS A 69 1.14 33.75 6.47
N ALA A 70 1.18 34.48 7.59
CA ALA A 70 1.24 33.87 8.91
C ALA A 70 -0.01 33.04 9.23
N GLU A 71 -1.19 33.68 9.07
CA GLU A 71 -2.50 33.03 9.31
C GLU A 71 -2.71 31.82 8.39
N TRP A 72 -2.35 31.97 7.09
CA TRP A 72 -2.45 30.88 6.12
C TRP A 72 -1.54 29.70 6.45
N SER A 73 -0.28 29.99 6.83
CA SER A 73 0.68 28.93 7.18
C SER A 73 0.19 28.10 8.37
N ASP A 74 -0.34 28.76 9.39
CA ASP A 74 -0.89 28.07 10.55
C ASP A 74 -2.16 27.29 10.20
N ALA A 75 -3.07 27.89 9.45
CA ALA A 75 -4.33 27.25 9.07
C ALA A 75 -4.11 26.00 8.21
N ILE A 76 -3.31 26.10 7.15
CA ILE A 76 -3.04 24.94 6.26
C ILE A 76 -2.29 23.83 7.00
N CYS A 77 -1.31 24.18 7.85
CA CYS A 77 -0.60 23.17 8.64
C CYS A 77 -1.56 22.43 9.59
N ASN A 78 -2.42 23.15 10.30
CA ASN A 78 -3.38 22.54 11.21
C ASN A 78 -4.37 21.62 10.47
N ALA A 79 -4.84 22.02 9.29
CA ALA A 79 -5.78 21.24 8.49
C ALA A 79 -5.15 19.97 7.86
N VAL A 80 -3.85 19.99 7.49
CA VAL A 80 -3.23 18.86 6.78
C VAL A 80 -2.42 17.91 7.68
N LEU A 81 -1.84 18.41 8.80
CA LEU A 81 -0.98 17.62 9.67
C LEU A 81 -1.65 16.36 10.24
N PRO A 82 -2.93 16.38 10.68
CA PRO A 82 -3.60 15.19 11.19
C PRO A 82 -3.60 14.03 10.20
N TYR A 83 -3.81 14.32 8.90
CA TYR A 83 -3.81 13.30 7.84
C TYR A 83 -2.40 12.76 7.56
N LEU A 84 -1.39 13.63 7.52
CA LEU A 84 -0.01 13.23 7.31
C LEU A 84 0.53 12.39 8.47
N GLN A 85 0.20 12.74 9.71
CA GLN A 85 0.57 11.98 10.90
C GLN A 85 -0.09 10.59 10.91
N SER A 86 -1.37 10.50 10.54
CA SER A 86 -2.06 9.21 10.43
C SER A 86 -1.44 8.32 9.34
N GLY A 87 -1.00 8.91 8.23
CA GLY A 87 -0.29 8.20 7.15
C GLY A 87 1.06 7.64 7.60
N ASP A 88 1.86 8.43 8.32
CA ASP A 88 3.15 7.98 8.88
C ASP A 88 2.94 6.89 9.95
N GLU A 89 1.92 6.98 10.78
CA GLU A 89 1.55 5.95 11.75
C GLU A 89 1.13 4.65 11.05
N GLN A 90 0.32 4.74 9.99
CA GLN A 90 -0.06 3.58 9.20
C GLN A 90 1.16 2.91 8.55
N GLU A 91 2.11 3.68 8.00
CA GLU A 91 3.36 3.14 7.45
C GLU A 91 4.22 2.46 8.52
N ARG A 92 4.30 3.04 9.70
CA ARG A 92 4.99 2.45 10.85
C ARG A 92 4.37 1.11 11.24
N ARG A 93 3.05 1.06 11.40
CA ARG A 93 2.31 -0.17 11.73
C ARG A 93 2.48 -1.25 10.65
N LEU A 94 2.40 -0.88 9.36
CA LEU A 94 2.63 -1.83 8.26
C LEU A 94 4.04 -2.44 8.33
N SER A 95 5.06 -1.63 8.62
CA SER A 95 6.44 -2.09 8.72
C SER A 95 6.67 -2.99 9.92
N GLU A 96 6.07 -2.67 11.06
CA GLU A 96 6.14 -3.47 12.29
C GLU A 96 5.49 -4.85 12.09
N ILE A 97 4.28 -4.89 11.54
CA ILE A 97 3.57 -6.14 11.23
C ILE A 97 4.37 -6.99 10.23
N ALA A 98 4.94 -6.38 9.19
CA ALA A 98 5.77 -7.10 8.23
C ALA A 98 7.02 -7.70 8.89
N GLY A 99 7.62 -7.01 9.87
CA GLY A 99 8.72 -7.52 10.68
C GLY A 99 8.31 -8.78 11.46
N ILE A 100 7.21 -8.71 12.19
CA ILE A 100 6.68 -9.84 12.99
C ILE A 100 6.35 -11.04 12.09
N LEU A 101 5.71 -10.81 10.94
CA LEU A 101 5.37 -11.89 10.00
C LEU A 101 6.63 -12.57 9.44
N ARG A 102 7.71 -11.82 9.20
CA ARG A 102 9.00 -12.40 8.78
C ARG A 102 9.63 -13.24 9.89
N GLU A 103 9.63 -12.76 11.13
CA GLU A 103 10.11 -13.53 12.28
C GLU A 103 9.31 -14.84 12.41
N TRP A 104 7.99 -14.78 12.24
CA TRP A 104 7.14 -15.95 12.28
C TRP A 104 7.49 -16.99 11.19
N THR A 105 7.73 -16.56 9.94
CA THR A 105 8.10 -17.49 8.86
C THR A 105 9.46 -18.16 9.09
N VAL A 106 10.39 -17.47 9.73
CA VAL A 106 11.71 -18.03 10.08
C VAL A 106 11.62 -19.12 11.15
N ILE A 107 10.70 -18.98 12.10
CA ILE A 107 10.52 -19.97 13.20
C ILE A 107 9.86 -21.26 12.70
N ARG A 108 9.02 -21.19 11.64
CA ARG A 108 8.29 -22.32 11.08
C ARG A 108 9.12 -23.05 10.03
N LYS A 109 9.67 -24.21 10.40
CA LYS A 109 10.52 -25.02 9.50
C LYS A 109 9.82 -25.52 8.24
N GLU A 110 8.50 -25.73 8.30
CA GLU A 110 7.65 -26.16 7.19
C GLU A 110 7.32 -25.03 6.20
N VAL A 111 7.69 -23.79 6.53
CA VAL A 111 7.43 -22.60 5.72
C VAL A 111 8.73 -22.12 5.10
N LYS A 112 8.72 -21.91 3.78
CA LYS A 112 9.83 -21.27 3.06
C LYS A 112 9.43 -19.87 2.64
N GLU A 113 9.98 -18.88 3.33
CA GLU A 113 9.76 -17.48 2.96
C GLU A 113 10.48 -17.13 1.65
N ASN A 114 9.82 -16.37 0.80
CA ASN A 114 10.46 -15.76 -0.37
C ASN A 114 10.68 -14.26 -0.13
N LEU A 115 11.74 -13.92 0.61
CA LEU A 115 12.10 -12.57 1.01
C LEU A 115 12.14 -11.57 -0.14
N ALA A 116 12.64 -12.01 -1.32
CA ALA A 116 12.73 -11.15 -2.50
C ALA A 116 11.36 -10.73 -3.05
N LYS A 117 10.29 -11.41 -2.65
CA LYS A 117 8.91 -11.15 -3.09
C LYS A 117 8.01 -10.67 -1.97
N CYS A 118 8.55 -10.46 -0.77
CA CYS A 118 7.86 -9.83 0.35
C CYS A 118 8.01 -8.30 0.30
N ASN A 119 7.02 -7.59 0.83
CA ASN A 119 7.05 -6.15 1.03
C ASN A 119 6.24 -5.78 2.29
N ARG A 120 6.01 -4.51 2.56
CA ARG A 120 5.26 -4.05 3.75
C ARG A 120 3.82 -4.55 3.83
N THR A 121 3.22 -4.83 2.68
CA THR A 121 1.81 -5.22 2.59
C THR A 121 1.59 -6.69 2.26
N LEU A 122 2.65 -7.42 1.93
CA LEU A 122 2.57 -8.81 1.48
C LEU A 122 3.76 -9.60 2.02
N THR A 123 3.47 -10.64 2.79
CA THR A 123 4.45 -11.69 3.16
C THR A 123 4.11 -12.94 2.36
N ARG A 124 5.06 -13.43 1.55
CA ARG A 124 4.89 -14.56 0.65
C ARG A 124 5.72 -15.75 1.10
N PHE A 125 5.11 -16.92 1.10
CA PHE A 125 5.76 -18.14 1.49
C PHE A 125 5.17 -19.35 0.74
N THR A 126 5.92 -20.44 0.75
CA THR A 126 5.50 -21.77 0.30
C THR A 126 5.54 -22.74 1.46
N THR A 127 4.86 -23.88 1.37
CA THR A 127 4.93 -24.95 2.35
C THR A 127 5.38 -26.25 1.66
N GLU A 128 6.01 -27.16 2.41
CA GLU A 128 6.46 -28.44 1.85
C GLU A 128 5.30 -29.23 1.24
N GLN A 129 4.17 -29.34 1.96
CA GLN A 129 3.01 -30.07 1.49
C GLN A 129 2.43 -29.50 0.20
N MET A 130 2.37 -28.16 0.08
CA MET A 130 1.88 -27.55 -1.17
C MET A 130 2.90 -27.62 -2.29
N SER A 131 4.20 -27.65 -1.99
CA SER A 131 5.25 -27.84 -3.02
C SER A 131 5.26 -29.27 -3.60
N GLU A 132 4.75 -30.26 -2.86
CA GLU A 132 4.51 -31.60 -3.41
C GLU A 132 3.35 -31.59 -4.42
N ILE A 133 2.32 -30.79 -4.19
CA ILE A 133 1.16 -30.64 -5.08
C ILE A 133 1.47 -29.72 -6.27
N PHE A 134 2.12 -28.60 -6.01
CA PHE A 134 2.52 -27.57 -6.98
C PHE A 134 4.05 -27.44 -7.00
N PRO A 135 4.77 -28.39 -7.60
CA PRO A 135 6.23 -28.34 -7.65
C PRO A 135 6.71 -27.12 -8.46
N ASP A 136 7.94 -26.71 -8.16
CA ASP A 136 8.63 -25.72 -8.95
C ASP A 136 8.74 -26.16 -10.42
N ILE A 137 8.67 -25.21 -11.35
CA ILE A 137 8.84 -25.45 -12.78
C ILE A 137 10.16 -24.79 -13.21
N PRO A 138 11.29 -25.52 -13.16
CA PRO A 138 12.60 -24.96 -13.43
C PRO A 138 12.70 -24.34 -14.84
N GLY A 139 13.24 -23.14 -14.92
CA GLY A 139 13.42 -22.42 -16.18
C GLY A 139 12.16 -21.81 -16.79
N ALA A 140 11.02 -21.90 -16.09
CA ALA A 140 9.75 -21.31 -16.52
C ALA A 140 9.23 -20.29 -15.49
N PRO A 141 9.86 -19.11 -15.37
CA PRO A 141 9.56 -18.17 -14.30
C PRO A 141 8.10 -17.73 -14.34
N SER A 142 7.44 -17.85 -13.19
CA SER A 142 6.06 -17.42 -12.96
C SER A 142 5.90 -15.91 -13.11
N GLY A 143 4.70 -15.40 -12.90
CA GLY A 143 4.44 -13.95 -12.86
C GLY A 143 5.20 -13.21 -11.76
N TRP A 144 5.68 -13.91 -10.73
CA TRP A 144 6.57 -13.35 -9.71
C TRP A 144 8.05 -13.37 -10.11
N GLY A 145 8.40 -13.99 -11.24
CA GLY A 145 9.79 -14.14 -11.69
C GLY A 145 10.58 -15.18 -10.87
N THR A 146 9.90 -16.20 -10.35
CA THR A 146 10.43 -17.35 -9.62
C THR A 146 9.93 -18.63 -10.27
N ASP A 147 10.58 -19.76 -10.02
CA ASP A 147 10.12 -21.07 -10.49
C ASP A 147 8.86 -21.56 -9.76
N ASN A 148 8.52 -20.94 -8.62
CA ASN A 148 7.27 -21.22 -7.92
C ASN A 148 6.09 -20.61 -8.69
N HIS A 149 5.06 -21.39 -8.92
CA HIS A 149 3.82 -20.97 -9.56
C HIS A 149 2.67 -20.80 -8.57
N TYR A 150 2.93 -20.90 -7.28
CA TYR A 150 2.01 -20.59 -6.19
C TYR A 150 2.72 -19.87 -5.06
N PHE A 151 1.97 -19.08 -4.30
CA PHE A 151 2.34 -18.58 -2.99
C PHE A 151 1.13 -18.54 -2.07
N TYR A 152 1.35 -18.83 -0.81
CA TYR A 152 0.56 -18.24 0.24
C TYR A 152 0.98 -16.80 0.43
N GLU A 153 0.01 -15.93 0.56
CA GLU A 153 0.22 -14.50 0.79
C GLU A 153 -0.52 -14.10 2.07
N ILE A 154 0.20 -13.59 3.06
CA ILE A 154 -0.41 -12.84 4.16
C ILE A 154 -0.50 -11.41 3.68
N VAL A 155 -1.72 -10.90 3.58
CA VAL A 155 -2.02 -9.56 3.03
C VAL A 155 -2.36 -8.63 4.18
N ASN A 156 -1.58 -7.57 4.30
CA ASN A 156 -1.73 -6.49 5.28
C ASN A 156 -1.68 -5.15 4.55
N ARG A 157 -2.82 -4.62 4.12
CA ARG A 157 -2.85 -3.38 3.31
C ARG A 157 -2.96 -2.11 4.12
N THR A 158 -3.62 -2.19 5.27
CA THR A 158 -4.03 -1.02 6.04
C THR A 158 -3.35 -0.92 7.41
N GLY A 159 -2.67 -1.97 7.86
CA GLY A 159 -2.15 -2.04 9.23
C GLY A 159 -3.18 -2.47 10.29
N ASP A 160 -4.45 -2.61 9.91
CA ASP A 160 -5.54 -2.91 10.84
C ASP A 160 -6.05 -4.33 10.72
N LYS A 161 -5.92 -4.91 9.53
CA LYS A 161 -6.49 -6.22 9.19
C LYS A 161 -5.54 -7.03 8.34
N ILE A 162 -5.45 -8.31 8.65
CA ILE A 162 -4.75 -9.29 7.83
C ILE A 162 -5.69 -10.37 7.34
N HIS A 163 -5.37 -10.95 6.22
CA HIS A 163 -5.95 -12.20 5.74
C HIS A 163 -4.90 -13.02 5.01
N ILE A 164 -5.15 -14.32 4.91
CA ILE A 164 -4.31 -15.25 4.16
C ILE A 164 -5.03 -15.60 2.86
N GLN A 165 -4.26 -15.67 1.78
CA GLN A 165 -4.77 -16.16 0.50
C GLN A 165 -3.77 -17.10 -0.17
N LEU A 166 -4.28 -18.03 -0.99
CA LEU A 166 -3.48 -18.82 -1.91
C LEU A 166 -3.61 -18.21 -3.30
N ALA A 167 -2.49 -17.84 -3.87
CA ALA A 167 -2.40 -17.26 -5.21
C ALA A 167 -1.63 -18.18 -6.15
N LEU A 168 -2.14 -18.37 -7.37
CA LEU A 168 -1.51 -19.12 -8.46
C LEU A 168 -1.17 -18.19 -9.61
N SER A 169 -0.07 -18.51 -10.35
CA SER A 169 0.31 -17.82 -11.58
C SER A 169 0.37 -18.80 -12.75
N ALA A 170 -0.36 -18.49 -13.83
CA ALA A 170 -0.35 -19.27 -15.07
C ALA A 170 0.71 -18.78 -16.07
N ARG A 171 1.48 -17.74 -15.75
CA ARG A 171 2.52 -17.25 -16.65
C ARG A 171 3.63 -18.31 -16.78
N ASN A 172 3.95 -18.68 -18.00
CA ASN A 172 4.92 -19.72 -18.34
C ASN A 172 4.66 -21.10 -17.67
N ALA A 173 3.45 -21.33 -17.14
CA ALA A 173 3.08 -22.60 -16.53
C ALA A 173 2.96 -23.71 -17.58
N THR A 174 3.36 -24.93 -17.20
CA THR A 174 3.20 -26.14 -18.02
C THR A 174 1.72 -26.49 -18.19
N GLU A 175 1.45 -27.36 -19.16
CA GLU A 175 0.11 -27.90 -19.35
C GLU A 175 -0.35 -28.71 -18.14
N ASP A 176 0.54 -29.53 -17.56
CA ASP A 176 0.24 -30.30 -16.34
C ASP A 176 -0.17 -29.40 -15.17
N PHE A 177 0.53 -28.29 -14.97
CA PHE A 177 0.15 -27.30 -13.95
C PHE A 177 -1.23 -26.69 -14.24
N ARG A 178 -1.53 -26.40 -15.49
CA ARG A 178 -2.85 -25.86 -15.89
C ARG A 178 -3.96 -26.88 -15.68
N ASN A 179 -3.73 -28.13 -16.03
CA ASN A 179 -4.65 -29.25 -15.81
C ASN A 179 -4.91 -29.45 -14.31
N LEU A 180 -3.88 -29.34 -13.47
CA LEU A 180 -4.02 -29.37 -12.02
C LEU A 180 -4.89 -28.21 -11.51
N CYS A 181 -4.67 -26.99 -12.03
CA CYS A 181 -5.49 -25.83 -11.69
C CYS A 181 -6.95 -26.00 -12.14
N ASP A 182 -7.23 -26.67 -13.26
CA ASP A 182 -8.59 -26.98 -13.68
C ASP A 182 -9.30 -27.98 -12.76
N ARG A 183 -8.57 -28.96 -12.24
CA ARG A 183 -9.07 -29.88 -11.19
C ARG A 183 -9.38 -29.12 -9.91
N VAL A 184 -8.49 -28.22 -9.47
CA VAL A 184 -8.71 -27.37 -8.29
C VAL A 184 -9.94 -26.48 -8.48
N ARG A 185 -10.15 -25.93 -9.68
CA ARG A 185 -11.34 -25.11 -10.01
C ARG A 185 -12.67 -25.82 -9.77
N ALA A 186 -12.68 -27.14 -9.88
CA ALA A 186 -13.89 -27.95 -9.68
C ALA A 186 -14.30 -28.09 -8.20
N LEU A 187 -13.44 -27.70 -7.25
CA LEU A 187 -13.75 -27.78 -5.83
C LEU A 187 -14.71 -26.66 -5.40
N SER A 188 -15.65 -26.99 -4.52
CA SER A 188 -16.74 -26.08 -4.14
C SER A 188 -16.34 -24.87 -3.33
N PHE A 189 -15.16 -24.92 -2.67
CA PHE A 189 -14.69 -23.87 -1.76
C PHE A 189 -13.73 -22.85 -2.41
N VAL A 190 -13.41 -23.04 -3.72
CA VAL A 190 -12.49 -22.14 -4.41
C VAL A 190 -13.20 -20.95 -5.05
N ARG A 191 -12.47 -19.86 -5.16
CA ARG A 191 -12.98 -18.63 -5.79
C ARG A 191 -13.08 -18.79 -7.31
N PRO A 192 -14.08 -18.17 -7.95
CA PRO A 192 -14.23 -18.19 -9.41
C PRO A 192 -12.94 -17.75 -10.11
N ARG A 193 -12.63 -18.41 -11.21
CA ARG A 193 -11.48 -18.11 -12.07
C ARG A 193 -11.97 -17.66 -13.45
N LYS A 194 -11.42 -16.56 -13.95
CA LYS A 194 -11.71 -16.08 -15.32
C LYS A 194 -10.96 -16.93 -16.34
N ASP A 195 -11.54 -17.08 -17.54
CA ASP A 195 -10.82 -17.71 -18.65
C ASP A 195 -9.63 -16.85 -19.08
N GLY A 196 -8.56 -17.50 -19.55
CA GLY A 196 -7.32 -16.80 -19.93
C GLY A 196 -6.57 -16.13 -18.76
N TRP A 197 -6.79 -16.59 -17.56
CA TRP A 197 -6.20 -16.03 -16.35
C TRP A 197 -4.66 -16.04 -16.35
N LYS A 198 -4.09 -14.99 -15.82
CA LYS A 198 -2.65 -14.88 -15.52
C LYS A 198 -2.38 -15.08 -14.03
N TRP A 199 -3.33 -14.66 -13.21
CA TRP A 199 -3.32 -14.71 -11.75
C TRP A 199 -4.67 -15.22 -11.25
N TRP A 200 -4.66 -16.06 -10.25
CA TRP A 200 -5.86 -16.58 -9.62
C TRP A 200 -5.69 -16.68 -8.10
N THR A 201 -6.48 -15.94 -7.35
CA THR A 201 -6.63 -16.15 -5.91
C THR A 201 -7.62 -17.30 -5.73
N VAL A 202 -7.09 -18.48 -5.42
CA VAL A 202 -7.87 -19.71 -5.27
C VAL A 202 -8.74 -19.65 -4.04
N PHE A 203 -8.15 -19.17 -2.96
CA PHE A 203 -8.73 -19.17 -1.63
C PHE A 203 -8.32 -17.88 -0.91
N ARG A 204 -9.17 -17.42 -0.01
CA ARG A 204 -8.91 -16.28 0.87
C ARG A 204 -9.70 -16.46 2.16
N THR A 205 -9.04 -16.30 3.31
CA THR A 205 -9.71 -16.27 4.61
C THR A 205 -10.52 -14.99 4.79
N GLU A 206 -11.40 -14.97 5.77
CA GLU A 206 -11.89 -13.71 6.31
C GLU A 206 -10.74 -12.88 6.86
N SER A 207 -10.93 -11.57 6.89
CA SER A 207 -9.93 -10.66 7.46
C SER A 207 -10.05 -10.65 8.98
N VAL A 208 -8.91 -10.78 9.64
CA VAL A 208 -8.80 -10.66 11.10
C VAL A 208 -8.28 -9.28 11.45
N SER A 209 -8.92 -8.61 12.40
CA SER A 209 -8.45 -7.31 12.91
C SER A 209 -7.21 -7.51 13.78
N ILE A 210 -6.23 -6.64 13.61
CA ILE A 210 -5.03 -6.58 14.43
C ILE A 210 -5.30 -5.54 15.51
N GLY A 211 -5.16 -5.93 16.79
CA GLY A 211 -5.32 -5.02 17.93
C GLY A 211 -4.29 -3.87 17.91
N GLU A 212 -4.52 -2.88 18.78
CA GLU A 212 -3.60 -1.74 18.92
C GLU A 212 -2.22 -2.14 19.43
N THR A 213 -2.15 -3.19 20.23
CA THR A 213 -0.90 -3.75 20.75
C THR A 213 -0.71 -5.13 20.13
N ILE A 214 0.28 -5.25 19.26
CA ILE A 214 0.74 -6.55 18.79
C ILE A 214 1.65 -7.06 19.91
N GLU A 215 1.07 -7.67 20.94
CA GLU A 215 1.86 -8.46 21.87
C GLU A 215 2.51 -9.59 21.04
N LYS A 216 3.80 -9.80 21.26
CA LYS A 216 4.47 -11.02 20.77
C LYS A 216 3.75 -12.17 21.46
N ALA A 217 2.68 -12.65 20.82
CA ALA A 217 2.02 -13.85 21.28
C ALA A 217 3.10 -14.94 21.29
N GLU A 218 3.29 -15.58 22.43
CA GLU A 218 4.00 -16.83 22.50
C GLU A 218 3.25 -17.79 21.59
N ILE A 219 3.79 -17.98 20.37
CA ILE A 219 3.26 -18.88 19.34
C ILE A 219 3.94 -20.23 19.49
#